data_0074f6c353d1319f004df705b82d43f5
#
_entry.id   0074f6c353d1319f004df705b82d43f5
#
_cell.length_a   1.000
_cell.length_b   1.000
_cell.length_c   1.000
_cell.angle_alpha   90.00
_cell.angle_beta   90.00
_cell.angle_gamma   90.00
#
_symmetry.space_group_name_H-M   'P 1'
#
loop_
_entity.id
_entity.type
_entity.pdbx_description
1 polymer ?
#
loop_
_entity_poly.entity_id
_entity_poly.type
_entity_poly.pdbx_seq_one_letter_code
_entity_poly.pdbx_strand_id
1 'polypeptide(L)'
;MKVKAIIETGKDLDYDIYTDDESLDFMLLGQGNTIEEAKIDFLKCKEEMKRKFAELGKPFDFDNLEFEYVFDTVSFLKYSPFTLTGLSKATGINCKQLSHYVTGYRKPSPKTKLRIQEGVIRFAKTFSSLTLI
;
A
#
# COMPACT_ATOMS: atom_id res chain seq x y z
N MET A 1 7.95 18.29 2.13
CA MET A 1 6.70 17.93 1.41
C MET A 1 6.46 16.43 1.57
N LYS A 2 5.33 16.08 2.10
CA LYS A 2 4.98 14.68 2.38
C LYS A 2 3.89 14.20 1.42
N VAL A 3 4.16 13.11 0.71
CA VAL A 3 3.29 12.57 -0.34
C VAL A 3 2.98 11.11 -0.02
N LYS A 4 1.78 10.66 -0.31
CA LYS A 4 1.42 9.24 -0.16
C LYS A 4 2.04 8.42 -1.27
N ALA A 5 2.72 7.35 -0.87
CA ALA A 5 3.19 6.30 -1.76
C ALA A 5 2.24 5.10 -1.57
N ILE A 6 1.44 4.85 -2.57
CA ILE A 6 0.37 3.84 -2.51
C ILE A 6 0.93 2.49 -2.92
N ILE A 7 0.76 1.49 -2.05
CA ILE A 7 1.18 0.12 -2.30
C ILE A 7 -0.05 -0.68 -2.70
N GLU A 8 0.03 -1.37 -3.83
CA GLU A 8 -0.97 -2.31 -4.30
C GLU A 8 -0.33 -3.67 -4.52
N THR A 9 -1.11 -4.73 -4.35
CA THR A 9 -0.73 -6.08 -4.73
C THR A 9 -1.75 -6.64 -5.72
N GLY A 10 -1.28 -7.49 -6.63
CA GLY A 10 -2.12 -8.12 -7.62
C GLY A 10 -2.23 -9.63 -7.42
N LYS A 11 -2.81 -10.31 -8.41
CA LYS A 11 -3.07 -11.75 -8.41
C LYS A 11 -1.82 -12.60 -8.17
N ASP A 12 -0.66 -12.16 -8.67
CA ASP A 12 0.62 -12.86 -8.53
C ASP A 12 1.37 -12.51 -7.24
N LEU A 13 0.76 -11.70 -6.37
CA LEU A 13 1.33 -11.21 -5.11
C LEU A 13 2.61 -10.40 -5.29
N ASP A 14 2.82 -9.84 -6.47
CA ASP A 14 3.81 -8.79 -6.69
C ASP A 14 3.29 -7.46 -6.17
N TYR A 15 4.20 -6.54 -5.89
CA TYR A 15 3.85 -5.26 -5.30
C TYR A 15 4.23 -4.11 -6.22
N ASP A 16 3.30 -3.19 -6.38
CA ASP A 16 3.50 -1.90 -7.04
C ASP A 16 3.43 -0.79 -6.01
N ILE A 17 4.32 0.19 -6.12
CA ILE A 17 4.27 1.42 -5.31
C ILE A 17 4.25 2.59 -6.28
N TYR A 18 3.32 3.51 -6.07
CA TYR A 18 3.20 4.67 -6.95
C TYR A 18 2.71 5.90 -6.19
N THR A 19 2.98 7.06 -6.75
CA THR A 19 2.41 8.33 -6.29
C THR A 19 1.22 8.71 -7.15
N ASP A 20 0.16 9.18 -6.51
CA ASP A 20 -1.03 9.73 -7.19
C ASP A 20 -1.40 11.02 -6.44
N ASP A 21 -0.59 12.06 -6.65
CA ASP A 21 -0.72 13.34 -5.94
C ASP A 21 -0.70 14.47 -6.95
N GLU A 22 -1.81 15.21 -7.00
CA GLU A 22 -1.98 16.32 -7.95
C GLU A 22 -0.99 17.47 -7.74
N SER A 23 -0.36 17.55 -6.57
CA SER A 23 0.69 18.56 -6.30
C SER A 23 2.00 18.25 -7.02
N LEU A 24 2.16 17.02 -7.54
CA LEU A 24 3.29 16.62 -8.35
C LEU A 24 2.89 16.63 -9.84
N ASP A 25 3.77 17.15 -10.69
CA ASP A 25 3.60 17.10 -12.16
C ASP A 25 4.28 15.86 -12.77
N PHE A 26 4.64 14.88 -11.94
CA PHE A 26 5.24 13.62 -12.33
C PHE A 26 4.74 12.48 -11.44
N MET A 27 4.89 11.26 -11.90
CA MET A 27 4.57 10.05 -11.15
C MET A 27 5.85 9.26 -10.87
N LEU A 28 5.99 8.76 -9.65
CA LEU A 28 7.02 7.80 -9.29
C LEU A 28 6.38 6.41 -9.20
N LEU A 29 7.12 5.41 -9.63
CA LEU A 29 6.68 4.01 -9.68
C LEU A 29 7.81 3.08 -9.25
N GLY A 30 7.46 2.05 -8.49
CA GLY A 30 8.36 0.97 -8.14
C GLY A 30 7.64 -0.36 -8.12
N GLN A 31 8.33 -1.43 -8.44
CA GLN A 31 7.79 -2.79 -8.49
C GLN A 31 8.75 -3.77 -7.86
N GLY A 32 8.23 -4.83 -7.27
CA GLY A 32 9.03 -5.90 -6.69
C GLY A 32 8.20 -7.08 -6.23
N ASN A 33 8.87 -8.18 -5.95
CA ASN A 33 8.24 -9.40 -5.42
C ASN A 33 7.96 -9.30 -3.92
N THR A 34 8.60 -8.36 -3.25
CA THR A 34 8.37 -8.01 -1.85
C THR A 34 8.14 -6.50 -1.74
N ILE A 35 7.56 -6.07 -0.63
CA ILE A 35 7.37 -4.64 -0.36
C ILE A 35 8.73 -3.94 -0.28
N GLU A 36 9.74 -4.57 0.33
CA GLU A 36 11.08 -4.04 0.45
C GLU A 36 11.73 -3.83 -0.92
N GLU A 37 11.63 -4.80 -1.83
CA GLU A 37 12.13 -4.68 -3.20
C GLU A 37 11.42 -3.57 -3.96
N ALA A 38 10.09 -3.49 -3.83
CA ALA A 38 9.30 -2.45 -4.46
C ALA A 38 9.69 -1.05 -3.95
N LYS A 39 9.98 -0.90 -2.66
CA LYS A 39 10.46 0.36 -2.08
C LYS A 39 11.83 0.76 -2.63
N ILE A 40 12.75 -0.18 -2.76
CA ILE A 40 14.08 0.07 -3.33
C ILE A 40 13.93 0.56 -4.77
N ASP A 41 13.11 -0.11 -5.57
CA ASP A 41 12.86 0.27 -6.95
C ASP A 41 12.18 1.64 -7.06
N PHE A 42 11.22 1.91 -6.17
CA PHE A 42 10.53 3.19 -6.08
C PHE A 42 11.49 4.36 -5.75
N LEU A 43 12.38 4.17 -4.80
CA LEU A 43 13.38 5.18 -4.44
C LEU A 43 14.42 5.37 -5.54
N LYS A 44 14.74 4.32 -6.28
CA LYS A 44 15.59 4.40 -7.47
C LYS A 44 14.91 5.24 -8.56
N CYS A 45 13.62 5.08 -8.77
CA CYS A 45 12.85 5.92 -9.68
C CYS A 45 12.89 7.40 -9.26
N LYS A 46 12.80 7.69 -7.97
CA LYS A 46 12.96 9.05 -7.44
C LYS A 46 14.32 9.65 -7.83
N GLU A 47 15.40 8.91 -7.63
CA GLU A 47 16.75 9.36 -7.96
C GLU A 47 16.93 9.58 -9.47
N GLU A 48 16.38 8.72 -10.31
CA GLU A 48 16.38 8.87 -11.75
C GLU A 48 15.60 10.14 -12.19
N MET A 49 14.45 10.40 -11.56
CA MET A 49 13.65 11.59 -11.84
C MET A 49 14.40 12.87 -11.41
N LYS A 50 15.08 12.82 -10.28
CA LYS A 50 15.91 13.93 -9.80
C LYS A 50 17.00 14.30 -10.82
N ARG A 51 17.72 13.30 -11.35
CA ARG A 51 18.74 13.51 -12.39
C ARG A 51 18.15 14.07 -13.67
N LYS A 52 17.01 13.55 -14.09
CA LYS A 52 16.33 14.01 -15.31
C LYS A 52 15.88 15.46 -15.18
N PHE A 53 15.35 15.86 -14.04
CA PHE A 53 14.94 17.25 -13.79
C PHE A 53 16.17 18.19 -13.81
N ALA A 54 17.28 17.76 -13.21
CA ALA A 54 18.52 18.53 -13.24
C ALA A 54 19.02 18.72 -14.68
N GLU A 55 19.00 17.69 -15.52
CA GLU A 55 19.39 17.77 -16.93
C GLU A 55 18.49 18.71 -17.73
N LEU A 56 17.19 18.74 -17.41
CA LEU A 56 16.22 19.60 -18.09
C LEU A 56 16.16 21.02 -17.51
N GLY A 57 16.91 21.31 -16.46
CA GLY A 57 16.85 22.60 -15.76
C GLY A 57 15.53 22.86 -15.04
N LYS A 58 14.75 21.84 -14.74
CA LYS A 58 13.51 21.96 -14.00
C LYS A 58 13.77 22.00 -12.49
N PRO A 59 13.30 23.04 -11.77
CA PRO A 59 13.46 23.10 -10.32
C PRO A 59 12.43 22.20 -9.61
N PHE A 60 12.92 21.34 -8.74
CA PHE A 60 12.10 20.59 -7.78
C PHE A 60 13.00 20.09 -6.65
N ASP A 61 12.54 20.23 -5.42
CA ASP A 61 13.31 19.83 -4.24
C ASP A 61 13.03 18.37 -3.89
N PHE A 62 13.70 17.44 -4.59
CA PHE A 62 13.56 16.00 -4.34
C PHE A 62 14.09 15.57 -2.98
N ASP A 63 15.05 16.30 -2.40
CA ASP A 63 15.66 15.92 -1.12
C ASP A 63 14.70 16.12 0.06
N ASN A 64 13.75 17.04 -0.08
CA ASN A 64 12.70 17.28 0.91
C ASN A 64 11.39 16.54 0.60
N LEU A 65 11.37 15.70 -0.43
CA LEU A 65 10.23 14.87 -0.75
C LEU A 65 10.24 13.62 0.13
N GLU A 66 9.28 13.54 1.05
CA GLU A 66 9.09 12.40 1.95
C GLU A 66 7.86 11.61 1.57
N PHE A 67 7.87 10.31 1.85
CA PHE A 67 6.76 9.41 1.53
C PHE A 67 6.11 8.84 2.77
N GLU A 68 4.78 8.87 2.76
CA GLU A 68 3.95 8.09 3.67
C GLU A 68 3.48 6.85 2.90
N TYR A 69 4.01 5.68 3.23
CA TYR A 69 3.62 4.43 2.59
C TYR A 69 2.27 3.97 3.12
N VAL A 70 1.31 3.83 2.22
CA VAL A 70 -0.05 3.38 2.53
C VAL A 70 -0.41 2.20 1.65
N PHE A 71 -1.09 1.20 2.19
CA PHE A 71 -1.51 0.04 1.43
C PHE A 71 -2.95 0.22 0.94
N ASP A 72 -3.19 -0.04 -0.35
CA ASP A 72 -4.54 0.00 -0.90
C ASP A 72 -5.41 -1.07 -0.24
N THR A 73 -6.46 -0.64 0.45
CA THR A 73 -7.30 -1.53 1.26
C THR A 73 -7.99 -2.59 0.41
N VAL A 74 -8.51 -2.23 -0.76
CA VAL A 74 -9.24 -3.16 -1.62
C VAL A 74 -8.31 -4.23 -2.18
N SER A 75 -7.12 -3.87 -2.66
CA SER A 75 -6.14 -4.85 -3.13
C SER A 75 -5.67 -5.76 -2.00
N PHE A 76 -5.51 -5.22 -0.79
CA PHE A 76 -5.20 -6.02 0.40
C PHE A 76 -6.28 -7.06 0.68
N LEU A 77 -7.56 -6.66 0.70
CA LEU A 77 -8.67 -7.59 0.95
C LEU A 77 -8.80 -8.65 -0.15
N LYS A 78 -8.50 -8.28 -1.40
CA LYS A 78 -8.69 -9.15 -2.55
C LYS A 78 -7.55 -10.15 -2.76
N TYR A 79 -6.29 -9.70 -2.53
CA TYR A 79 -5.10 -10.45 -2.93
C TYR A 79 -4.12 -10.76 -1.79
N SER A 80 -4.42 -10.39 -0.55
CA SER A 80 -3.57 -10.79 0.57
C SER A 80 -3.64 -12.31 0.78
N PRO A 81 -2.67 -12.91 1.48
CA PRO A 81 -2.71 -14.34 1.77
C PRO A 81 -3.83 -14.76 2.74
N PHE A 82 -4.60 -13.80 3.24
CA PHE A 82 -5.71 -14.07 4.15
C PHE A 82 -7.00 -14.36 3.39
N THR A 83 -7.82 -15.26 3.92
CA THR A 83 -9.19 -15.46 3.42
C THR A 83 -10.11 -14.37 3.96
N LEU A 84 -11.24 -14.13 3.27
CA LEU A 84 -12.26 -13.21 3.79
C LEU A 84 -12.82 -13.68 5.13
N THR A 85 -12.98 -14.98 5.31
CA THR A 85 -13.41 -15.55 6.60
C THR A 85 -12.43 -15.24 7.72
N GLY A 86 -11.14 -15.40 7.45
CA GLY A 86 -10.07 -15.05 8.39
C GLY A 86 -10.03 -13.57 8.71
N LEU A 87 -10.14 -12.72 7.69
CA LEU A 87 -10.21 -11.27 7.87
C LEU A 87 -11.47 -10.84 8.63
N SER A 88 -12.61 -11.46 8.38
CA SER A 88 -13.84 -11.22 9.14
C SER A 88 -13.62 -11.49 10.62
N LYS A 89 -13.00 -12.61 10.94
CA LYS A 89 -12.68 -12.97 12.33
C LYS A 89 -11.71 -11.97 12.97
N ALA A 90 -10.67 -11.58 12.26
CA ALA A 90 -9.64 -10.66 12.77
C ALA A 90 -10.18 -9.24 12.96
N THR A 91 -11.07 -8.78 12.11
CA THR A 91 -11.57 -7.40 12.08
C THR A 91 -12.93 -7.22 12.79
N GLY A 92 -13.68 -8.30 12.95
CA GLY A 92 -15.07 -8.25 13.43
C GLY A 92 -16.04 -7.71 12.39
N ILE A 93 -15.64 -7.57 11.14
CA ILE A 93 -16.52 -7.11 10.05
C ILE A 93 -17.11 -8.34 9.36
N ASN A 94 -18.40 -8.28 9.06
CA ASN A 94 -19.13 -9.35 8.40
C ASN A 94 -18.48 -9.69 7.05
N CYS A 95 -18.32 -10.99 6.78
CA CYS A 95 -17.70 -11.51 5.56
C CYS A 95 -18.41 -11.01 4.30
N LYS A 96 -19.73 -10.90 4.31
CA LYS A 96 -20.52 -10.37 3.20
C LYS A 96 -20.18 -8.90 2.92
N GLN A 97 -19.99 -8.10 3.96
CA GLN A 97 -19.57 -6.70 3.83
C GLN A 97 -18.17 -6.59 3.24
N LEU A 98 -17.22 -7.41 3.70
CA LEU A 98 -15.87 -7.46 3.12
C LEU A 98 -15.93 -7.87 1.64
N SER A 99 -16.79 -8.82 1.28
CA SER A 99 -17.00 -9.22 -0.11
C SER A 99 -17.51 -8.06 -0.98
N HIS A 100 -18.39 -7.22 -0.44
CA HIS A 100 -18.86 -6.02 -1.16
C HIS A 100 -17.73 -5.04 -1.46
N TYR A 101 -16.74 -4.92 -0.59
CA TYR A 101 -15.55 -4.09 -0.86
C TYR A 101 -14.67 -4.71 -1.95
N VAL A 102 -14.47 -6.02 -1.92
CA VAL A 102 -13.68 -6.75 -2.92
C VAL A 102 -14.29 -6.63 -4.32
N THR A 103 -15.62 -6.73 -4.44
CA THR A 103 -16.30 -6.63 -5.73
C THR A 103 -16.52 -5.19 -6.21
N GLY A 104 -16.24 -4.20 -5.38
CA GLY A 104 -16.49 -2.80 -5.70
C GLY A 104 -17.94 -2.36 -5.52
N TYR A 105 -18.82 -3.24 -5.03
CA TYR A 105 -20.22 -2.89 -4.77
C TYR A 105 -20.35 -1.76 -3.74
N ARG A 106 -19.45 -1.75 -2.75
CA ARG A 106 -19.33 -0.67 -1.77
C ARG A 106 -17.86 -0.30 -1.56
N LYS A 107 -17.61 0.95 -1.20
CA LYS A 107 -16.27 1.43 -0.81
C LYS A 107 -16.18 1.51 0.70
N PRO A 108 -15.09 1.01 1.33
CA PRO A 108 -14.91 1.16 2.77
C PRO A 108 -14.71 2.63 3.14
N SER A 109 -15.39 3.07 4.19
CA SER A 109 -15.18 4.41 4.75
C SER A 109 -13.81 4.50 5.43
N PRO A 110 -13.28 5.71 5.71
CA PRO A 110 -12.05 5.86 6.49
C PRO A 110 -12.09 5.16 7.84
N LYS A 111 -13.23 5.19 8.51
CA LYS A 111 -13.44 4.48 9.79
C LYS A 111 -13.35 2.97 9.62
N THR A 112 -13.92 2.43 8.56
CA THR A 112 -13.85 1.00 8.25
C THR A 112 -12.43 0.57 7.88
N LYS A 113 -11.71 1.39 7.10
CA LYS A 113 -10.30 1.13 6.76
C LYS A 113 -9.44 1.04 8.02
N LEU A 114 -9.63 1.96 8.96
CA LEU A 114 -8.92 1.95 10.23
C LEU A 114 -9.24 0.70 11.05
N ARG A 115 -10.51 0.29 11.09
CA ARG A 115 -10.96 -0.92 11.77
C ARG A 115 -10.31 -2.18 11.17
N ILE A 116 -10.20 -2.25 9.85
CA ILE A 116 -9.51 -3.35 9.15
C ILE A 116 -8.05 -3.37 9.57
N GLN A 117 -7.36 -2.24 9.49
CA GLN A 117 -5.95 -2.11 9.86
C GLN A 117 -5.70 -2.53 11.30
N GLU A 118 -6.48 -2.04 12.24
CA GLU A 118 -6.34 -2.37 13.67
C GLU A 118 -6.56 -3.85 13.93
N GLY A 119 -7.56 -4.46 13.28
CA GLY A 119 -7.85 -5.88 13.40
C GLY A 119 -6.72 -6.75 12.88
N VAL A 120 -6.16 -6.42 11.71
CA VAL A 120 -5.04 -7.14 11.10
C VAL A 120 -3.79 -7.01 11.96
N ILE A 121 -3.45 -5.81 12.44
CA ILE A 121 -2.28 -5.57 13.29
C ILE A 121 -2.39 -6.36 14.60
N ARG A 122 -3.55 -6.33 15.25
CA ARG A 122 -3.80 -7.07 16.48
C ARG A 122 -3.63 -8.59 16.28
N PHE A 123 -4.13 -9.11 15.18
CA PHE A 123 -3.99 -10.51 14.82
C PHE A 123 -2.51 -10.87 14.57
N ALA A 124 -1.80 -10.05 13.82
CA ALA A 124 -0.37 -10.24 13.55
C ALA A 124 0.45 -10.23 14.85
N LYS A 125 0.17 -9.32 15.77
CA LYS A 125 0.85 -9.26 17.08
C LYS A 125 0.61 -10.52 17.91
N THR A 126 -0.56 -11.11 17.84
CA THR A 126 -0.85 -12.37 18.53
C THR A 126 0.09 -13.48 18.13
N PHE A 127 0.45 -13.56 16.85
CA PHE A 127 1.31 -14.62 16.32
C PHE A 127 2.80 -14.28 16.33
N SER A 128 3.17 -13.01 16.47
CA SER A 128 4.56 -12.57 16.37
C SER A 128 5.48 -13.15 17.44
N SER A 129 4.94 -13.57 18.60
CA SER A 129 5.66 -14.16 19.72
C SER A 129 5.54 -15.68 19.80
N LEU A 130 4.82 -16.30 18.87
CA LEU A 130 4.55 -17.74 18.89
C LEU A 130 5.52 -18.49 17.98
N THR A 131 5.87 -19.72 18.41
CA THR A 131 6.66 -20.65 17.62
C THR A 131 5.76 -21.77 17.12
N LEU A 132 5.84 -22.08 15.84
CA LEU A 132 5.12 -23.22 15.27
C LEU A 132 5.85 -24.52 15.61
N ILE A 133 5.11 -25.54 16.00
CA ILE A 133 5.63 -26.89 16.28
C ILE A 133 5.12 -27.91 15.27
#